data_57c95d5bd77e0543e664f0862a3eb245
#
_entry.id   57c95d5bd77e0543e664f0862a3eb245
#
_cell.length_a   1.000
_cell.length_b   1.000
_cell.length_c   1.000
_cell.angle_alpha   90.00
_cell.angle_beta   90.00
_cell.angle_gamma   90.00
#
_symmetry.space_group_name_H-M   'P 1'
#
loop_
_entity.id
_entity.type
_entity.pdbx_description
1 polymer ?
#
loop_
_entity_poly.entity_id
_entity_poly.type
_entity_poly.pdbx_seq_one_letter_code
_entity_poly.pdbx_strand_id
1 'polypeptide(L)'
;YILGDESYFDAEVVNSLNIISDKYNAKTKIYRQLEQLGTGHAIMCAEESLSGPSIIAYADTMIQGNIEIDTQVDGIMWVKKVDDPSAYGVVNLDNENKIIELIEKPAEFISDLAVVGIYYFKEAANLRGYLRKHLSEKLIPGKEYLLNYGIEKMIKNGDSFVPKEIDIWMDCGTPELLL
;
A
#
# COMPACT_ATOMS: atom_id res chain seq x y z
N TYR A 1 0.37 -6.50 -11.65
CA TYR A 1 0.91 -5.13 -11.67
C TYR A 1 -0.16 -4.14 -12.07
N ILE A 2 -0.11 -2.93 -11.50
CA ILE A 2 -0.98 -1.80 -11.85
C ILE A 2 -0.07 -0.71 -12.39
N LEU A 3 -0.22 -0.40 -13.66
CA LEU A 3 0.60 0.57 -14.39
C LEU A 3 -0.26 1.80 -14.75
N GLY A 4 0.40 2.94 -14.94
CA GLY A 4 -0.23 4.12 -15.52
C GLY A 4 -0.44 4.00 -17.03
N ASP A 5 -0.55 5.16 -17.69
CA ASP A 5 -0.77 5.27 -19.13
C ASP A 5 0.34 4.61 -19.95
N GLU A 6 0.00 4.08 -21.13
CA GLU A 6 0.93 3.38 -22.02
C GLU A 6 2.01 4.29 -22.59
N SER A 7 1.82 5.60 -22.61
CA SER A 7 2.85 6.55 -23.04
C SER A 7 4.07 6.59 -22.11
N TYR A 8 3.89 6.16 -20.85
CA TYR A 8 4.96 6.06 -19.85
C TYR A 8 5.37 4.60 -19.55
N PHE A 9 4.41 3.68 -19.68
CA PHE A 9 4.59 2.26 -19.36
C PHE A 9 4.22 1.41 -20.58
N ASP A 10 5.09 1.43 -21.57
CA ASP A 10 4.91 0.81 -22.88
C ASP A 10 5.08 -0.72 -22.87
N ALA A 11 5.14 -1.31 -24.06
CA ALA A 11 5.30 -2.76 -24.24
C ALA A 11 6.66 -3.28 -23.72
N GLU A 12 7.70 -2.45 -23.67
CA GLU A 12 9.01 -2.85 -23.16
C GLU A 12 8.97 -3.03 -21.65
N VAL A 13 8.31 -2.11 -20.93
CA VAL A 13 8.05 -2.23 -19.49
C VAL A 13 7.25 -3.49 -19.19
N VAL A 14 6.16 -3.72 -19.92
CA VAL A 14 5.32 -4.93 -19.75
C VAL A 14 6.13 -6.20 -19.98
N ASN A 15 6.96 -6.23 -21.02
CA ASN A 15 7.84 -7.37 -21.30
C ASN A 15 8.84 -7.63 -20.17
N SER A 16 9.44 -6.57 -19.62
CA SER A 16 10.36 -6.66 -18.48
C SER A 16 9.68 -7.26 -17.24
N LEU A 17 8.44 -6.86 -16.95
CA LEU A 17 7.64 -7.40 -15.84
C LEU A 17 7.30 -8.88 -16.05
N ASN A 18 6.99 -9.28 -17.29
CA ASN A 18 6.76 -10.70 -17.63
C ASN A 18 8.02 -11.54 -17.40
N ILE A 19 9.19 -11.07 -17.85
CA ILE A 19 10.48 -11.75 -17.64
C ILE A 19 10.78 -11.93 -16.14
N ILE A 20 10.51 -10.89 -15.33
CA ILE A 20 10.68 -10.96 -13.87
C ILE A 20 9.73 -12.00 -13.28
N SER A 21 8.46 -11.99 -13.67
CA SER A 21 7.48 -12.94 -13.15
C SER A 21 7.82 -14.39 -13.51
N ASP A 22 8.26 -14.64 -14.75
CA ASP A 22 8.67 -15.96 -15.21
C ASP A 22 9.86 -16.49 -14.40
N LYS A 23 10.83 -15.62 -14.07
CA LYS A 23 11.98 -15.97 -13.23
C LYS A 23 11.56 -16.52 -11.86
N TYR A 24 10.45 -16.05 -11.33
CA TYR A 24 9.89 -16.48 -10.04
C TYR A 24 8.72 -17.46 -10.16
N ASN A 25 8.47 -18.00 -11.36
CA ASN A 25 7.35 -18.90 -11.65
C ASN A 25 5.99 -18.31 -11.23
N ALA A 26 5.83 -17.01 -11.44
CA ALA A 26 4.62 -16.26 -11.12
C ALA A 26 3.81 -15.94 -12.39
N LYS A 27 2.49 -15.87 -12.25
CA LYS A 27 1.60 -15.45 -13.34
C LYS A 27 1.46 -13.94 -13.33
N THR A 28 1.74 -13.30 -14.47
CA THR A 28 1.54 -11.86 -14.66
C THR A 28 0.11 -11.53 -15.04
N LYS A 29 -0.43 -10.50 -14.39
CA LYS A 29 -1.59 -9.73 -14.86
C LYS A 29 -1.23 -8.26 -14.85
N ILE A 30 -1.58 -7.56 -15.92
CA ILE A 30 -1.36 -6.11 -16.06
C ILE A 30 -2.71 -5.41 -16.04
N TYR A 31 -2.84 -4.44 -15.17
CA TYR A 31 -3.98 -3.53 -15.07
C TYR A 31 -3.52 -2.11 -15.37
N ARG A 32 -4.43 -1.25 -15.82
CA ARG A 32 -4.10 0.14 -16.17
C ARG A 32 -4.93 1.11 -15.33
N GLN A 33 -4.25 2.05 -14.69
CA GLN A 33 -4.88 3.23 -14.11
C GLN A 33 -4.72 4.39 -15.10
N LEU A 34 -5.77 4.71 -15.85
CA LEU A 34 -5.74 5.76 -16.86
C LEU A 34 -5.95 7.16 -16.26
N GLU A 35 -6.68 7.25 -15.15
CA GLU A 35 -6.91 8.50 -14.42
C GLU A 35 -6.24 8.41 -13.05
N GLN A 36 -5.40 9.40 -12.74
CA GLN A 36 -4.64 9.45 -11.48
C GLN A 36 -5.53 9.96 -10.34
N LEU A 37 -6.44 9.11 -9.86
CA LEU A 37 -7.41 9.44 -8.82
C LEU A 37 -7.00 8.95 -7.42
N GLY A 38 -5.75 8.55 -7.25
CA GLY A 38 -5.17 8.13 -5.97
C GLY A 38 -4.90 6.63 -5.88
N THR A 39 -4.27 6.22 -4.78
CA THR A 39 -3.76 4.85 -4.55
C THR A 39 -4.87 3.81 -4.40
N GLY A 40 -5.98 4.18 -3.74
CA GLY A 40 -7.16 3.31 -3.64
C GLY A 40 -7.82 3.07 -5.00
N HIS A 41 -7.87 4.09 -5.85
CA HIS A 41 -8.36 3.94 -7.23
C HIS A 41 -7.41 3.03 -8.04
N ALA A 42 -6.09 3.20 -7.92
CA ALA A 42 -5.12 2.33 -8.58
C ALA A 42 -5.37 0.86 -8.22
N ILE A 43 -5.48 0.55 -6.93
CA ILE A 43 -5.72 -0.81 -6.43
C ILE A 43 -7.03 -1.38 -7.00
N MET A 44 -8.07 -0.57 -7.10
CA MET A 44 -9.37 -0.98 -7.64
C MET A 44 -9.35 -1.22 -9.16
N CYS A 45 -8.36 -0.71 -9.90
CA CYS A 45 -8.14 -1.13 -11.30
C CYS A 45 -7.83 -2.64 -11.39
N ALA A 46 -7.30 -3.24 -10.31
CA ALA A 46 -7.04 -4.68 -10.20
C ALA A 46 -8.12 -5.42 -9.37
N GLU A 47 -9.32 -4.90 -9.30
CA GLU A 47 -10.42 -5.37 -8.42
C GLU A 47 -10.66 -6.88 -8.50
N GLU A 48 -10.62 -7.47 -9.68
CA GLU A 48 -10.84 -8.91 -9.89
C GLU A 48 -9.74 -9.79 -9.25
N SER A 49 -8.55 -9.23 -8.98
CA SER A 49 -7.44 -9.92 -8.32
C SER A 49 -7.43 -9.72 -6.81
N LEU A 50 -8.31 -8.89 -6.25
CA LEU A 50 -8.38 -8.63 -4.81
C LEU A 50 -9.25 -9.67 -4.12
N SER A 51 -8.66 -10.83 -3.79
CA SER A 51 -9.32 -11.90 -3.03
C SER A 51 -8.26 -12.78 -2.36
N GLY A 52 -8.58 -13.29 -1.15
CA GLY A 52 -7.67 -14.09 -0.35
C GLY A 52 -6.43 -13.32 0.10
N PRO A 53 -5.38 -14.05 0.55
CA PRO A 53 -4.14 -13.44 1.01
C PRO A 53 -3.46 -12.66 -0.10
N SER A 54 -3.16 -11.38 0.18
CA SER A 54 -2.59 -10.49 -0.83
C SER A 54 -1.56 -9.55 -0.23
N ILE A 55 -0.52 -9.24 -1.00
CA ILE A 55 0.44 -8.18 -0.69
C ILE A 55 0.24 -7.06 -1.71
N ILE A 56 0.14 -5.84 -1.20
CA ILE A 56 0.20 -4.61 -1.99
C ILE A 56 1.54 -3.94 -1.71
N ALA A 57 2.30 -3.64 -2.74
CA ALA A 57 3.57 -2.93 -2.64
C ALA A 57 3.61 -1.78 -3.65
N TYR A 58 4.03 -0.60 -3.20
CA TYR A 58 4.30 0.53 -4.07
C TYR A 58 5.64 0.35 -4.76
N ALA A 59 5.72 0.74 -6.03
CA ALA A 59 6.88 0.48 -6.87
C ALA A 59 8.08 1.42 -6.61
N ASP A 60 7.84 2.52 -5.91
CA ASP A 60 8.85 3.50 -5.47
C ASP A 60 9.47 3.18 -4.10
N THR A 61 9.25 1.99 -3.61
CA THR A 61 9.72 1.51 -2.30
C THR A 61 10.69 0.35 -2.47
N MET A 62 11.89 0.48 -1.94
CA MET A 62 12.85 -0.62 -1.79
C MET A 62 13.10 -0.90 -0.32
N ILE A 63 13.06 -2.18 0.06
CA ILE A 63 13.26 -2.60 1.45
C ILE A 63 14.28 -3.73 1.53
N GLN A 64 14.96 -3.79 2.68
CA GLN A 64 15.73 -4.95 3.10
C GLN A 64 15.39 -5.28 4.55
N GLY A 65 15.16 -6.55 4.82
CA GLY A 65 14.77 -7.05 6.14
C GLY A 65 14.00 -8.35 6.06
N ASN A 66 13.52 -8.80 7.21
CA ASN A 66 12.71 -10.01 7.30
C ASN A 66 11.25 -9.70 6.96
N ILE A 67 10.75 -10.31 5.88
CA ILE A 67 9.34 -10.19 5.45
C ILE A 67 8.61 -11.49 5.85
N GLU A 68 8.47 -11.71 7.15
CA GLU A 68 7.61 -12.79 7.65
C GLU A 68 6.16 -12.35 7.72
N ILE A 69 5.28 -13.16 7.16
CA ILE A 69 3.84 -12.95 7.19
C ILE A 69 3.24 -13.76 8.34
N ASP A 70 2.71 -13.06 9.34
CA ASP A 70 1.87 -13.67 10.35
C ASP A 70 0.45 -13.82 9.80
N THR A 71 0.04 -15.04 9.51
CA THR A 71 -1.30 -15.35 8.99
C THR A 71 -2.41 -15.36 10.03
N GLN A 72 -2.10 -15.13 11.32
CA GLN A 72 -3.09 -15.04 12.38
C GLN A 72 -3.75 -13.66 12.45
N VAL A 73 -3.07 -12.62 11.97
CA VAL A 73 -3.61 -11.26 11.90
C VAL A 73 -4.33 -11.00 10.58
N ASP A 74 -5.21 -10.01 10.55
CA ASP A 74 -5.98 -9.67 9.35
C ASP A 74 -5.18 -8.79 8.39
N GLY A 75 -4.19 -8.05 8.91
CA GLY A 75 -3.29 -7.24 8.11
C GLY A 75 -1.96 -6.96 8.77
N ILE A 76 -0.95 -6.71 7.93
CA ILE A 76 0.37 -6.24 8.34
C ILE A 76 0.69 -4.97 7.56
N MET A 77 1.23 -3.99 8.23
CA MET A 77 1.80 -2.79 7.61
C MET A 77 3.29 -2.76 7.93
N TRP A 78 4.13 -2.78 6.90
CA TRP A 78 5.55 -2.59 7.12
C TRP A 78 5.85 -1.14 7.40
N VAL A 79 6.64 -0.91 8.44
CA VAL A 79 6.96 0.42 8.96
C VAL A 79 8.47 0.59 9.15
N LYS A 80 8.91 1.83 9.21
CA LYS A 80 10.29 2.21 9.57
C LYS A 80 10.26 3.35 10.55
N LYS A 81 11.10 3.27 11.58
CA LYS A 81 11.37 4.43 12.44
C LYS A 81 12.14 5.48 11.68
N VAL A 82 11.64 6.71 11.75
CA VAL A 82 12.22 7.90 11.11
C VAL A 82 12.34 9.04 12.12
N ASP A 83 13.34 9.90 11.95
CA ASP A 83 13.53 11.06 12.81
C ASP A 83 12.47 12.15 12.56
N ASP A 84 12.07 12.34 11.31
CA ASP A 84 11.01 13.26 10.91
C ASP A 84 9.90 12.54 10.16
N PRO A 85 8.76 12.24 10.80
CA PRO A 85 7.63 11.56 10.19
C PRO A 85 6.69 12.46 9.37
N SER A 86 6.91 13.78 9.33
CA SER A 86 5.96 14.75 8.77
C SER A 86 5.65 14.57 7.28
N ALA A 87 6.55 13.93 6.53
CA ALA A 87 6.40 13.68 5.10
C ALA A 87 5.64 12.38 4.78
N TYR A 88 5.38 11.53 5.77
CA TYR A 88 4.91 10.15 5.59
C TYR A 88 3.56 9.90 6.26
N GLY A 89 2.90 8.83 5.85
CA GLY A 89 1.85 8.23 6.67
C GLY A 89 2.46 7.54 7.88
N VAL A 90 1.87 7.72 9.07
CA VAL A 90 2.33 7.10 10.31
C VAL A 90 1.23 6.26 10.94
N VAL A 91 1.64 5.26 11.74
CA VAL A 91 0.70 4.41 12.49
C VAL A 91 0.73 4.74 13.97
N ASN A 92 -0.46 4.78 14.59
CA ASN A 92 -0.63 4.83 16.03
C ASN A 92 -0.99 3.45 16.56
N LEU A 93 -0.40 3.05 17.69
CA LEU A 93 -0.53 1.70 18.25
C LEU A 93 -1.23 1.74 19.59
N ASP A 94 -1.92 0.64 19.91
CA ASP A 94 -2.42 0.37 21.25
C ASP A 94 -1.36 -0.29 22.15
N ASN A 95 -1.75 -0.60 23.38
CA ASN A 95 -0.87 -1.27 24.37
C ASN A 95 -0.52 -2.72 24.01
N GLU A 96 -1.23 -3.33 23.04
CA GLU A 96 -0.99 -4.68 22.54
C GLU A 96 -0.18 -4.68 21.23
N ASN A 97 0.37 -3.51 20.83
CA ASN A 97 1.12 -3.30 19.58
C ASN A 97 0.27 -3.52 18.33
N LYS A 98 -1.04 -3.28 18.40
CA LYS A 98 -1.93 -3.27 17.24
C LYS A 98 -2.09 -1.86 16.71
N ILE A 99 -2.21 -1.75 15.40
CA ILE A 99 -2.48 -0.47 14.72
C ILE A 99 -3.94 -0.08 14.97
N ILE A 100 -4.15 1.05 15.61
CA ILE A 100 -5.49 1.61 15.87
C ILE A 100 -5.83 2.77 14.95
N GLU A 101 -4.83 3.39 14.35
CA GLU A 101 -5.02 4.54 13.48
C GLU A 101 -3.87 4.66 12.47
N LEU A 102 -4.21 5.15 11.28
CA LEU A 102 -3.27 5.51 10.22
C LEU A 102 -3.49 6.97 9.87
N ILE A 103 -2.46 7.79 9.95
CA ILE A 103 -2.55 9.25 9.78
C ILE A 103 -1.61 9.67 8.67
N GLU A 104 -2.15 10.22 7.60
CA GLU A 104 -1.37 10.71 6.47
C GLU A 104 -0.79 12.08 6.79
N LYS A 105 0.53 12.21 6.71
CA LYS A 105 1.30 13.45 6.88
C LYS A 105 0.82 14.29 8.07
N PRO A 106 1.01 13.79 9.31
CA PRO A 106 0.49 14.45 10.49
C PRO A 106 1.10 15.85 10.68
N ALA A 107 0.26 16.83 11.00
CA ALA A 107 0.71 18.20 11.29
C ALA A 107 1.42 18.33 12.64
N GLU A 108 1.16 17.39 13.55
CA GLU A 108 1.79 17.29 14.88
C GLU A 108 2.42 15.90 15.02
N PHE A 109 3.43 15.77 15.87
CA PHE A 109 4.05 14.48 16.12
C PHE A 109 3.05 13.51 16.76
N ILE A 110 2.80 12.40 16.09
CA ILE A 110 1.94 11.30 16.56
C ILE A 110 2.77 10.05 16.87
N SER A 111 3.64 9.65 15.94
CA SER A 111 4.46 8.46 16.01
C SER A 111 5.68 8.60 15.09
N ASP A 112 6.76 7.90 15.41
CA ASP A 112 7.96 7.82 14.58
C ASP A 112 7.91 6.64 13.58
N LEU A 113 6.80 5.87 13.57
CA LEU A 113 6.62 4.69 12.72
C LEU A 113 6.00 5.08 11.36
N ALA A 114 6.85 5.41 10.40
CA ALA A 114 6.44 5.72 9.04
C ALA A 114 6.08 4.46 8.25
N VAL A 115 4.98 4.50 7.51
CA VAL A 115 4.52 3.41 6.64
C VAL A 115 5.35 3.39 5.35
N VAL A 116 5.91 2.25 5.02
CA VAL A 116 6.84 2.12 3.89
C VAL A 116 6.18 1.79 2.55
N GLY A 117 4.86 1.72 2.50
CA GLY A 117 4.15 1.44 1.25
C GLY A 117 4.04 -0.06 0.91
N ILE A 118 4.23 -0.94 1.88
CA ILE A 118 4.01 -2.39 1.73
C ILE A 118 3.00 -2.85 2.77
N TYR A 119 2.01 -3.64 2.31
CA TYR A 119 0.87 -4.06 3.11
C TYR A 119 0.53 -5.51 2.82
N TYR A 120 0.21 -6.28 3.85
CA TYR A 120 -0.40 -7.60 3.71
C TYR A 120 -1.85 -7.56 4.18
N PHE A 121 -2.71 -8.25 3.46
CA PHE A 121 -4.11 -8.47 3.80
C PHE A 121 -4.38 -9.97 3.78
N LYS A 122 -4.91 -10.51 4.86
CA LYS A 122 -5.32 -11.92 4.95
C LYS A 122 -6.48 -12.23 3.99
N GLU A 123 -7.41 -11.27 3.86
CA GLU A 123 -8.54 -11.35 2.93
C GLU A 123 -8.73 -9.99 2.21
N ALA A 124 -8.14 -9.87 1.04
CA ALA A 124 -8.20 -8.64 0.24
C ALA A 124 -9.61 -8.30 -0.26
N ALA A 125 -10.54 -9.26 -0.26
CA ALA A 125 -11.94 -8.97 -0.59
C ALA A 125 -12.60 -8.00 0.39
N ASN A 126 -12.17 -7.98 1.66
CA ASN A 126 -12.66 -7.01 2.65
C ASN A 126 -12.22 -5.60 2.25
N LEU A 127 -10.93 -5.40 1.98
CA LEU A 127 -10.39 -4.14 1.47
C LEU A 127 -11.13 -3.69 0.21
N ARG A 128 -11.30 -4.60 -0.77
CA ARG A 128 -12.04 -4.34 -2.01
C ARG A 128 -13.44 -3.80 -1.74
N GLY A 129 -14.15 -4.37 -0.77
CA GLY A 129 -15.50 -3.93 -0.39
C GLY A 129 -15.54 -2.48 0.07
N TYR A 130 -14.61 -2.08 0.93
CA TYR A 130 -14.50 -0.71 1.42
C TYR A 130 -14.07 0.28 0.34
N LEU A 131 -13.06 -0.09 -0.47
CA LEU A 131 -12.62 0.78 -1.57
C LEU A 131 -13.70 0.97 -2.64
N ARG A 132 -14.45 -0.09 -2.99
CA ARG A 132 -15.59 0.01 -3.92
C ARG A 132 -16.63 1.01 -3.42
N LYS A 133 -16.95 0.95 -2.13
CA LYS A 133 -17.87 1.92 -1.51
C LYS A 133 -17.30 3.34 -1.58
N HIS A 134 -16.01 3.52 -1.26
CA HIS A 134 -15.36 4.83 -1.34
C HIS A 134 -15.38 5.42 -2.75
N LEU A 135 -15.08 4.60 -3.77
CA LEU A 135 -15.12 5.03 -5.18
C LEU A 135 -16.55 5.34 -5.69
N SER A 136 -17.58 4.84 -5.03
CA SER A 136 -18.98 5.19 -5.36
C SER A 136 -19.38 6.58 -4.85
N GLU A 137 -18.64 7.15 -3.93
CA GLU A 137 -18.85 8.49 -3.40
C GLU A 137 -18.21 9.53 -4.36
N LYS A 138 -18.85 10.71 -4.48
CA LYS A 138 -18.30 11.76 -5.33
C LYS A 138 -16.96 12.25 -4.77
N LEU A 139 -15.92 12.20 -5.59
CA LEU A 139 -14.61 12.73 -5.24
C LEU A 139 -14.69 14.26 -5.01
N ILE A 140 -14.21 14.68 -3.87
CA ILE A 140 -14.10 16.11 -3.54
C ILE A 140 -12.95 16.70 -4.35
N PRO A 141 -13.11 17.85 -5.02
CA PRO A 141 -12.03 18.47 -5.77
C PRO A 141 -10.74 18.64 -4.94
N GLY A 142 -9.61 18.21 -5.48
CA GLY A 142 -8.31 18.26 -4.79
C GLY A 142 -8.08 17.16 -3.75
N LYS A 143 -9.00 16.20 -3.63
CA LYS A 143 -8.80 14.97 -2.84
C LYS A 143 -8.57 13.78 -3.76
N GLU A 144 -8.12 12.68 -3.18
CA GLU A 144 -7.85 11.41 -3.84
C GLU A 144 -8.55 10.26 -3.15
N TYR A 145 -8.81 9.18 -3.88
CA TYR A 145 -9.23 7.91 -3.30
C TYR A 145 -8.00 7.16 -2.78
N LEU A 146 -7.73 7.26 -1.50
CA LEU A 146 -6.56 6.67 -0.87
C LEU A 146 -6.82 5.23 -0.41
N LEU A 147 -5.77 4.39 -0.45
CA LEU A 147 -5.77 3.06 0.17
C LEU A 147 -6.08 3.14 1.67
N ASN A 148 -5.53 4.17 2.34
CA ASN A 148 -5.67 4.40 3.77
C ASN A 148 -7.13 4.39 4.23
N TYR A 149 -8.06 4.92 3.42
CA TYR A 149 -9.49 4.86 3.72
C TYR A 149 -9.98 3.42 3.95
N GLY A 150 -9.60 2.49 3.06
CA GLY A 150 -9.99 1.09 3.17
C GLY A 150 -9.42 0.44 4.44
N ILE A 151 -8.15 0.68 4.72
CA ILE A 151 -7.46 0.16 5.91
C ILE A 151 -8.11 0.70 7.20
N GLU A 152 -8.36 2.00 7.27
CA GLU A 152 -9.03 2.60 8.42
C GLU A 152 -10.42 2.00 8.68
N LYS A 153 -11.18 1.71 7.60
CA LYS A 153 -12.48 1.06 7.74
C LYS A 153 -12.38 -0.36 8.25
N MET A 154 -11.37 -1.12 7.80
CA MET A 154 -11.09 -2.46 8.30
C MET A 154 -10.75 -2.41 9.80
N ILE A 155 -9.82 -1.56 10.24
CA ILE A 155 -9.45 -1.37 11.65
C ILE A 155 -10.68 -0.99 12.48
N LYS A 156 -11.47 -0.01 12.05
CA LYS A 156 -12.70 0.43 12.74
C LYS A 156 -13.77 -0.66 12.81
N ASN A 157 -13.72 -1.64 11.91
CA ASN A 157 -14.63 -2.80 11.92
C ASN A 157 -14.10 -3.97 12.77
N GLY A 158 -12.93 -3.82 13.40
CA GLY A 158 -12.35 -4.80 14.31
C GLY A 158 -11.29 -5.72 13.69
N ASP A 159 -10.91 -5.49 12.42
CA ASP A 159 -9.81 -6.24 11.81
C ASP A 159 -8.48 -5.89 12.52
N SER A 160 -7.68 -6.91 12.82
CA SER A 160 -6.43 -6.78 13.55
C SER A 160 -5.27 -6.51 12.60
N PHE A 161 -4.75 -5.28 12.64
CA PHE A 161 -3.55 -4.89 11.91
C PHE A 161 -2.36 -4.72 12.88
N VAL A 162 -1.19 -5.23 12.46
CA VAL A 162 0.04 -5.09 13.25
C VAL A 162 1.15 -4.42 12.42
N PRO A 163 2.03 -3.62 13.05
CA PRO A 163 3.21 -3.11 12.39
C PRO A 163 4.29 -4.19 12.33
N LYS A 164 5.06 -4.21 11.26
CA LYS A 164 6.32 -4.97 11.15
C LYS A 164 7.43 -3.99 10.76
N GLU A 165 8.40 -3.80 11.64
CA GLU A 165 9.54 -2.93 11.37
C GLU A 165 10.50 -3.61 10.40
N ILE A 166 11.04 -2.85 9.43
CA ILE A 166 12.07 -3.29 8.49
C ILE A 166 13.42 -2.66 8.80
N ASP A 167 14.50 -3.37 8.43
CA ASP A 167 15.85 -2.93 8.74
C ASP A 167 16.27 -1.73 7.88
N ILE A 168 16.08 -1.81 6.56
CA ILE A 168 16.42 -0.76 5.61
C ILE A 168 15.20 -0.45 4.74
N TRP A 169 14.93 0.84 4.61
CA TRP A 169 13.95 1.40 3.69
C TRP A 169 14.58 2.49 2.86
N MET A 170 14.37 2.42 1.56
CA MET A 170 14.75 3.46 0.61
C MET A 170 13.47 3.89 -0.11
N ASP A 171 13.08 5.15 0.11
CA ASP A 171 12.05 5.83 -0.64
C ASP A 171 12.67 6.29 -1.97
N CYS A 172 12.15 5.77 -3.07
CA CYS A 172 12.61 6.06 -4.43
C CYS A 172 11.61 6.94 -5.20
N GLY A 173 10.68 7.59 -4.51
CA GLY A 173 9.59 8.38 -5.10
C GLY A 173 10.06 9.66 -5.77
N THR A 174 11.26 10.20 -5.42
CA THR A 174 11.85 11.35 -6.09
C THR A 174 13.33 11.13 -6.38
N PRO A 175 13.91 11.81 -7.42
CA PRO A 175 15.33 11.71 -7.73
C PRO A 175 16.26 12.14 -6.57
N GLU A 176 15.81 13.07 -5.73
CA GLU A 176 16.56 13.59 -4.59
C GLU A 176 16.73 12.52 -3.50
N LEU A 177 15.80 11.59 -3.38
CA LEU A 177 15.84 10.49 -2.41
C LEU A 177 16.71 9.31 -2.88
N LEU A 178 17.14 9.30 -4.15
CA LEU A 178 18.02 8.29 -4.73
C LEU A 178 19.51 8.62 -4.60
N LEU A 179 19.88 9.81 -4.11
CA LEU A 179 21.25 10.31 -3.96
C LEU A 179 21.71 10.27 -2.50
#